data_057da21049719442e1bff89678ee4a5a
#
_entry.id   057da21049719442e1bff89678ee4a5a
#
_cell.length_a   1.000
_cell.length_b   1.000
_cell.length_c   1.000
_cell.angle_alpha   90.00
_cell.angle_beta   90.00
_cell.angle_gamma   90.00
#
_symmetry.space_group_name_H-M   'P 1'
#
loop_
_entity.id
_entity.type
_entity.pdbx_description
1 polymer ?
#
loop_
_entity_poly.entity_id
_entity_poly.type
_entity_poly.pdbx_seq_one_letter_code
_entity_poly.pdbx_strand_id
1 'polypeptide(L)' 'MSNKEISLADKYQQLVNEHEYLKSQYESIVRDKCTLIRENNELSRERAFLKQQLETLTASLKSINSLVEILTETEKE' A
#
# COMPACT_ATOMS: atom_id res chain seq x y z
N MET A 1 -22.73 22.31 48.15
CA MET A 1 -21.73 22.24 47.09
C MET A 1 -21.68 23.53 46.31
N SER A 2 -20.50 23.99 46.04
CA SER A 2 -20.35 25.17 45.21
C SER A 2 -20.43 24.75 43.72
N ASN A 3 -20.95 25.66 42.88
CA ASN A 3 -21.01 25.45 41.46
C ASN A 3 -19.62 25.23 40.85
N LYS A 4 -18.58 25.75 41.51
CA LYS A 4 -17.20 25.64 41.09
C LYS A 4 -16.69 24.19 41.19
N GLU A 5 -17.08 23.47 42.24
CA GLU A 5 -16.69 22.06 42.42
C GLU A 5 -17.34 21.15 41.37
N ILE A 6 -18.63 21.36 41.10
CA ILE A 6 -19.38 20.63 40.09
C ILE A 6 -18.75 20.88 38.70
N SER A 7 -18.40 22.14 38.43
CA SER A 7 -17.78 22.54 37.17
C SER A 7 -16.41 21.87 36.96
N LEU A 8 -15.60 21.72 38.02
CA LEU A 8 -14.30 21.06 37.94
C LEU A 8 -14.45 19.57 37.73
N ALA A 9 -15.40 18.93 38.42
CA ALA A 9 -15.70 17.51 38.24
C ALA A 9 -16.16 17.24 36.81
N ASP A 10 -17.04 18.06 36.26
CA ASP A 10 -17.54 17.95 34.91
C ASP A 10 -16.42 18.13 33.87
N LYS A 11 -15.55 19.12 34.08
CA LYS A 11 -14.40 19.36 33.22
C LYS A 11 -13.44 18.20 33.24
N TYR A 12 -13.18 17.63 34.42
CA TYR A 12 -12.30 16.46 34.53
C TYR A 12 -12.88 15.28 33.76
N GLN A 13 -14.16 15.00 33.92
CA GLN A 13 -14.83 13.91 33.22
C GLN A 13 -14.79 14.11 31.71
N GLN A 14 -15.01 15.35 31.27
CA GLN A 14 -14.96 15.70 29.86
C GLN A 14 -13.55 15.43 29.29
N LEU A 15 -12.51 15.82 30.02
CA LEU A 15 -11.13 15.60 29.61
C LEU A 15 -10.80 14.10 29.52
N VAL A 16 -11.28 13.30 30.47
CA VAL A 16 -11.11 11.86 30.46
C VAL A 16 -11.76 11.26 29.21
N ASN A 17 -12.98 11.68 28.91
CA ASN A 17 -13.72 11.20 27.73
C ASN A 17 -13.01 11.59 26.43
N GLU A 18 -12.53 12.81 26.34
CA GLU A 18 -11.77 13.28 25.18
C GLU A 18 -10.47 12.50 25.00
N HIS A 19 -9.79 12.24 26.11
CA HIS A 19 -8.55 11.47 26.09
C HIS A 19 -8.79 10.05 25.59
N GLU A 20 -9.82 9.39 26.09
CA GLU A 20 -10.18 8.03 25.66
C GLU A 20 -10.55 7.99 24.17
N TYR A 21 -11.29 9.00 23.72
CA TYR A 21 -11.67 9.12 22.32
C TYR A 21 -10.44 9.28 21.42
N LEU A 22 -9.53 10.18 21.80
CA LEU A 22 -8.30 10.42 21.05
C LEU A 22 -7.40 9.18 21.04
N LYS A 23 -7.33 8.49 22.17
CA LYS A 23 -6.56 7.25 22.27
C LYS A 23 -7.10 6.18 21.33
N SER A 24 -8.43 6.04 21.28
CA SER A 24 -9.09 5.09 20.38
C SER A 24 -8.81 5.44 18.91
N GLN A 25 -8.89 6.72 18.55
CA GLN A 25 -8.59 7.18 17.20
C GLN A 25 -7.12 6.93 16.84
N TYR A 26 -6.22 7.20 17.77
CA TYR A 26 -4.79 6.97 17.56
C TYR A 26 -4.50 5.49 17.29
N GLU A 27 -5.09 4.60 18.08
CA GLU A 27 -4.93 3.16 17.90
C GLU A 27 -5.44 2.69 16.54
N SER A 28 -6.59 3.25 16.11
CA SER A 28 -7.16 2.95 14.80
C SER A 28 -6.22 3.39 13.67
N ILE A 29 -5.68 4.61 13.77
CA ILE A 29 -4.75 5.14 12.78
C ILE A 29 -3.47 4.30 12.70
N VAL A 30 -2.96 3.86 13.84
CA VAL A 30 -1.76 3.01 13.88
C VAL A 30 -2.03 1.68 13.17
N ARG A 31 -3.19 1.07 13.42
CA ARG A 31 -3.59 -0.17 12.75
C ARG A 31 -3.72 0.01 11.25
N ASP A 32 -4.36 1.11 10.82
CA ASP A 32 -4.52 1.43 9.40
C ASP A 32 -3.16 1.63 8.74
N LYS A 33 -2.25 2.32 9.43
CA LYS A 33 -0.89 2.53 8.93
C LYS A 33 -0.16 1.20 8.73
N CYS A 34 -0.26 0.31 9.69
CA CYS A 34 0.37 -1.02 9.58
C CYS A 34 -0.21 -1.81 8.41
N THR A 35 -1.53 -1.77 8.21
CA THR A 35 -2.20 -2.42 7.11
C THR A 35 -1.73 -1.84 5.77
N LEU A 36 -1.65 -0.52 5.67
CA LEU A 36 -1.20 0.16 4.44
C LEU A 36 0.25 -0.17 4.11
N ILE A 37 1.12 -0.25 5.12
CA ILE A 37 2.52 -0.62 4.90
C ILE A 37 2.62 -2.04 4.35
N ARG A 38 1.86 -2.97 4.92
CA ARG A 38 1.83 -4.35 4.46
C ARG A 38 1.33 -4.44 3.03
N GLU A 39 0.20 -3.79 2.72
CA GLU A 39 -0.36 -3.77 1.38
C GLU A 39 0.59 -3.14 0.37
N ASN A 40 1.26 -2.06 0.76
CA ASN A 40 2.23 -1.40 -0.10
C ASN A 40 3.42 -2.32 -0.41
N ASN A 41 3.89 -3.07 0.58
CA ASN A 41 4.97 -4.04 0.38
C ASN A 41 4.53 -5.18 -0.56
N GLU A 42 3.31 -5.67 -0.40
CA GLU A 42 2.74 -6.70 -1.27
C GLU A 42 2.62 -6.18 -2.71
N LEU A 43 2.11 -4.98 -2.90
CA LEU A 43 2.00 -4.36 -4.23
C LEU A 43 3.37 -4.15 -4.87
N SER A 44 4.38 -3.78 -4.10
CA SER A 44 5.75 -3.62 -4.61
C SER A 44 6.31 -4.95 -5.11
N ARG A 45 6.04 -6.04 -4.40
CA ARG A 45 6.46 -7.38 -4.81
C ARG A 45 5.75 -7.82 -6.08
N GLU A 46 4.44 -7.59 -6.17
CA GLU A 46 3.66 -7.91 -7.36
C GLU A 46 4.14 -7.12 -8.56
N ARG A 47 4.41 -5.83 -8.36
CA ARG A 47 4.94 -4.97 -9.43
C ARG A 47 6.28 -5.49 -9.94
N ALA A 48 7.18 -5.87 -9.04
CA ALA A 48 8.49 -6.41 -9.42
C ALA A 48 8.35 -7.72 -10.20
N PHE A 49 7.45 -8.58 -9.75
CA PHE A 49 7.17 -9.85 -10.42
C PHE A 49 6.62 -9.64 -11.83
N LEU A 50 5.62 -8.76 -11.96
CA LEU A 50 5.01 -8.45 -13.26
C LEU A 50 6.02 -7.80 -14.21
N LYS A 51 6.88 -6.94 -13.70
CA LYS A 51 7.94 -6.32 -14.50
C LYS A 51 8.89 -7.37 -15.05
N GLN A 52 9.28 -8.33 -14.22
CA GLN A 52 10.15 -9.43 -14.63
C GLN A 52 9.49 -10.29 -15.71
N GLN A 53 8.21 -10.61 -15.55
CA GLN A 53 7.47 -11.36 -16.55
C GLN A 53 7.40 -10.61 -17.88
N LEU A 54 7.16 -9.30 -17.81
CA LEU A 54 7.11 -8.46 -19.02
C LEU A 54 8.46 -8.45 -19.73
N GLU A 55 9.55 -8.33 -19.00
CA GLU A 55 10.91 -8.37 -19.58
C GLU A 55 11.18 -9.72 -20.26
N THR A 56 10.76 -10.81 -19.62
CA THR A 56 10.91 -12.15 -20.20
C THR A 56 10.11 -12.30 -21.50
N LEU A 57 8.87 -11.85 -21.51
CA LEU A 57 8.03 -11.88 -22.70
C LEU A 57 8.61 -11.02 -23.83
N THR A 58 9.10 -9.83 -23.49
CA THR A 58 9.72 -8.93 -24.46
C THR A 58 10.94 -9.57 -25.10
N ALA A 59 11.78 -10.23 -24.29
CA ALA A 59 12.95 -10.94 -24.79
C ALA A 59 12.55 -12.10 -25.72
N SER A 60 11.51 -12.84 -25.35
CA SER A 60 10.99 -13.94 -26.18
C SER A 60 10.47 -13.44 -27.53
N LEU A 61 9.73 -12.33 -27.52
CA LEU A 61 9.21 -11.71 -28.74
C LEU A 61 10.36 -11.23 -29.65
N LYS A 62 11.39 -10.67 -29.06
CA LYS A 62 12.58 -10.25 -29.81
C LYS A 62 13.25 -11.42 -30.48
N SER A 63 13.39 -12.54 -29.79
CA SER A 63 13.97 -13.77 -30.35
C SER A 63 13.14 -14.30 -31.51
N ILE A 64 11.81 -14.31 -31.35
CA ILE A 64 10.89 -14.77 -32.39
C ILE A 64 10.99 -13.87 -33.63
N ASN A 65 11.02 -12.55 -33.44
CA ASN A 65 11.15 -11.60 -34.54
C ASN A 65 12.46 -11.79 -35.28
N SER A 66 13.57 -12.03 -34.58
CA SER A 66 14.86 -12.33 -35.21
C SER A 66 14.82 -13.59 -36.05
N LEU A 67 14.15 -14.64 -35.55
CA LEU A 67 14.00 -15.88 -36.30
C LEU A 67 13.15 -15.68 -37.56
N VAL A 68 12.07 -14.91 -37.44
CA VAL A 68 11.21 -14.59 -38.60
C VAL A 68 11.99 -13.82 -39.66
N GLU A 69 12.81 -12.86 -39.26
CA GLU A 69 13.64 -12.10 -40.17
C GLU A 69 14.64 -12.99 -40.91
N ILE A 70 15.29 -13.90 -40.21
CA ILE A 70 16.22 -14.87 -40.80
C ILE A 70 15.51 -15.75 -41.80
N LEU A 71 14.34 -16.27 -41.45
CA LEU A 71 13.54 -17.12 -42.35
C LEU A 71 13.09 -16.37 -43.60
N THR A 72 12.69 -15.11 -43.42
CA THR A 72 12.27 -14.29 -44.56
C THR A 72 13.41 -14.02 -45.52
N GLU A 73 14.61 -13.74 -45.01
CA GLU A 73 15.81 -13.55 -45.83
C GLU A 73 16.19 -14.81 -46.54
N THR A 74 16.09 -15.96 -45.87
CA THR A 74 16.39 -17.27 -46.51
C THR A 74 15.43 -17.56 -47.63
N GLU A 75 14.12 -17.23 -47.49
CA GLU A 75 13.15 -17.43 -48.56
C GLU A 75 13.39 -16.55 -49.78
N LYS A 76 14.00 -15.39 -49.61
CA LYS A 76 14.30 -14.46 -50.69
C LYS A 76 15.46 -14.94 -51.55
N GLU A 77 16.31 -15.75 -50.99
CA GLU A 77 17.43 -16.34 -51.71
C GLU A 77 16.97 -17.52 -52.56
#